data_a4bbee6fe785eb38df82d5df57935b7d
#
_entry.id   a4bbee6fe785eb38df82d5df57935b7d
#
_cell.length_a   1.000
_cell.length_b   1.000
_cell.length_c   1.000
_cell.angle_alpha   90.00
_cell.angle_beta   90.00
_cell.angle_gamma   90.00
#
_symmetry.space_group_name_H-M   'P 1'
#
loop_
_entity.id
_entity.type
_entity.pdbx_description
1 polymer ?
#
loop_
_entity_poly.entity_id
_entity_poly.type
_entity_poly.pdbx_seq_one_letter_code
_entity_poly.pdbx_strand_id
1 'polypeptide(L)'
;MSEVSKIIMKMYRSRIDYYQKYIKGIRTPLFKRNEFCGNILADASSVMRTEKYNSIINTHIAHCSSVWLCPVCSSIIQSKRADDVQKAIDWANDNDYKVAMVTYTSSHNVKMSLVEFGQRLQKAYEMMMKNIRKSRKKYEIGYIKGVEFTHSYRNGWHKHYHVILI
;
A
#
# COMPACT_ATOMS: atom_id res chain seq x y z
N MET A 1 4.82 28.54 -6.06
CA MET A 1 4.96 27.11 -5.70
C MET A 1 3.61 26.46 -5.95
N SER A 2 3.53 25.41 -6.78
CA SER A 2 2.25 24.76 -7.11
C SER A 2 1.66 24.04 -5.87
N GLU A 3 0.36 23.78 -5.85
CA GLU A 3 -0.29 23.01 -4.79
C GLU A 3 0.34 21.61 -4.64
N VAL A 4 0.71 20.97 -5.75
CA VAL A 4 1.42 19.69 -5.75
C VAL A 4 2.78 19.80 -5.04
N SER A 5 3.55 20.86 -5.29
CA SER A 5 4.81 21.09 -4.59
C SER A 5 4.62 21.26 -3.09
N LYS A 6 3.55 21.94 -2.66
CA LYS A 6 3.22 22.09 -1.23
C LYS A 6 2.88 20.73 -0.59
N ILE A 7 2.09 19.90 -1.30
CA ILE A 7 1.72 18.54 -0.81
C ILE A 7 2.98 17.68 -0.66
N ILE A 8 3.84 17.64 -1.67
CA ILE A 8 5.10 16.88 -1.64
C ILE A 8 5.98 17.36 -0.47
N MET A 9 6.17 18.65 -0.31
CA MET A 9 6.95 19.20 0.79
C MET A 9 6.36 18.87 2.15
N LYS A 10 5.03 18.91 2.30
CA LYS A 10 4.34 18.49 3.51
C LYS A 10 4.59 17.00 3.82
N MET A 11 4.54 16.15 2.80
CA MET A 11 4.84 14.72 2.95
C MET A 11 6.28 14.47 3.38
N TYR A 12 7.26 15.18 2.80
CA TYR A 12 8.67 15.07 3.21
C TYR A 12 8.89 15.52 4.66
N ARG A 13 8.28 16.64 5.08
CA ARG A 13 8.33 17.11 6.48
C ARG A 13 7.72 16.09 7.42
N SER A 14 6.52 15.60 7.12
CA SER A 14 5.85 14.55 7.92
C SER A 14 6.71 13.28 8.03
N ARG A 15 7.43 12.91 6.96
CA ARG A 15 8.35 11.77 7.00
C ARG A 15 9.54 12.02 7.93
N ILE A 16 10.14 13.20 7.84
CA ILE A 16 11.28 13.58 8.70
C ILE A 16 10.84 13.57 10.15
N ASP A 17 9.70 14.16 10.47
CA ASP A 17 9.15 14.20 11.82
C ASP A 17 8.87 12.80 12.35
N TYR A 18 8.26 11.94 11.52
CA TYR A 18 7.99 10.54 11.86
C TYR A 18 9.29 9.78 12.13
N TYR A 19 10.30 9.93 11.25
CA TYR A 19 11.59 9.29 11.41
C TYR A 19 12.28 9.74 12.70
N GLN A 20 12.35 11.04 12.96
CA GLN A 20 12.98 11.57 14.17
C GLN A 20 12.27 11.11 15.45
N LYS A 21 10.94 11.07 15.42
CA LYS A 21 10.14 10.75 16.61
C LYS A 21 10.08 9.26 16.93
N TYR A 22 9.99 8.40 15.92
CA TYR A 22 9.65 6.99 16.13
C TYR A 22 10.74 6.00 15.69
N ILE A 23 11.64 6.40 14.82
CA ILE A 23 12.62 5.49 14.19
C ILE A 23 14.05 5.80 14.59
N LYS A 24 14.35 7.07 14.95
CA LYS A 24 15.69 7.49 15.35
C LYS A 24 16.19 6.64 16.52
N GLY A 25 17.33 5.98 16.33
CA GLY A 25 17.92 5.08 17.33
C GLY A 25 17.54 3.61 17.21
N ILE A 26 16.54 3.26 16.39
CA ILE A 26 16.22 1.86 16.11
C ILE A 26 17.14 1.36 14.99
N ARG A 27 18.21 0.66 15.36
CA ARG A 27 19.17 0.08 14.44
C ARG A 27 18.68 -1.27 13.91
N THR A 28 17.75 -1.25 12.97
CA THR A 28 17.35 -2.47 12.24
C THR A 28 17.66 -2.31 10.74
N PRO A 29 17.97 -3.40 10.02
CA PRO A 29 18.18 -3.35 8.57
C PRO A 29 16.99 -2.77 7.79
N LEU A 30 15.78 -2.91 8.33
CA LEU A 30 14.54 -2.36 7.76
C LEU A 30 14.55 -0.84 7.69
N PHE A 31 15.20 -0.15 8.63
CA PHE A 31 15.17 1.30 8.72
C PHE A 31 16.34 1.97 8.00
N LYS A 32 17.46 1.28 7.75
CA LYS A 32 18.60 1.84 7.03
C LYS A 32 18.23 2.44 5.67
N ARG A 33 17.39 1.77 4.90
CA ARG A 33 16.92 2.29 3.60
C ARG A 33 16.06 3.53 3.73
N ASN A 34 15.34 3.69 4.83
CA ASN A 34 14.50 4.86 5.05
C ASN A 34 15.31 6.11 5.39
N GLU A 35 16.50 5.97 5.96
CA GLU A 35 17.40 7.08 6.29
C GLU A 35 17.81 7.88 5.04
N PHE A 36 18.03 7.19 3.94
CA PHE A 36 18.46 7.80 2.68
C PHE A 36 17.30 8.25 1.77
N CYS A 37 16.06 7.90 2.14
CA CYS A 37 14.91 8.25 1.32
C CYS A 37 14.69 9.78 1.29
N GLY A 38 14.63 10.34 0.10
CA GLY A 38 14.49 11.76 -0.11
C GLY A 38 15.82 12.51 -0.25
N ASN A 39 16.97 11.84 -0.13
CA ASN A 39 18.25 12.45 -0.39
C ASN A 39 18.50 12.56 -1.90
N ILE A 40 19.20 13.61 -2.30
CA ILE A 40 19.64 13.80 -3.68
C ILE A 40 20.79 12.83 -3.95
N LEU A 41 20.72 12.07 -5.05
CA LEU A 41 21.71 11.04 -5.40
C LEU A 41 22.84 11.55 -6.28
N ALA A 42 22.71 12.74 -6.88
CA ALA A 42 23.71 13.35 -7.76
C ALA A 42 23.67 14.86 -7.66
N ASP A 43 24.76 15.54 -8.10
CA ASP A 43 24.92 17.01 -8.06
C ASP A 43 23.91 17.78 -8.92
N ALA A 44 23.14 17.09 -9.74
CA ALA A 44 22.11 17.69 -10.56
C ALA A 44 20.75 17.05 -10.26
N SER A 45 19.99 17.62 -9.35
CA SER A 45 18.56 17.36 -9.28
C SER A 45 17.89 17.98 -10.48
N SER A 46 17.58 17.21 -11.51
CA SER A 46 16.77 17.70 -12.62
C SER A 46 15.29 17.62 -12.22
N VAL A 47 14.62 18.74 -12.31
CA VAL A 47 13.17 18.82 -12.14
C VAL A 47 12.55 18.57 -13.52
N MET A 48 11.86 17.44 -13.69
CA MET A 48 11.16 17.15 -14.93
C MET A 48 9.66 17.35 -14.74
N ARG A 49 9.04 18.05 -15.68
CA ARG A 49 7.59 18.13 -15.80
C ARG A 49 7.10 16.93 -16.59
N THR A 50 6.22 16.11 -16.02
CA THR A 50 5.57 15.04 -16.76
C THR A 50 4.29 15.54 -17.40
N GLU A 51 4.17 15.40 -18.71
CA GLU A 51 2.95 15.76 -19.44
C GLU A 51 1.74 14.96 -18.97
N LYS A 52 1.94 13.69 -18.65
CA LYS A 52 0.87 12.76 -18.26
C LYS A 52 0.11 13.19 -17.00
N TYR A 53 0.77 13.85 -16.05
CA TYR A 53 0.15 14.22 -14.76
C TYR A 53 0.25 15.72 -14.48
N ASN A 54 0.74 16.52 -15.42
CA ASN A 54 1.05 17.94 -15.23
C ASN A 54 1.79 18.21 -13.90
N SER A 55 2.62 17.26 -13.48
CA SER A 55 3.31 17.25 -12.20
C SER A 55 4.81 17.41 -12.37
N ILE A 56 5.42 18.04 -11.37
CA ILE A 56 6.86 18.20 -11.29
C ILE A 56 7.43 16.99 -10.55
N ILE A 57 8.30 16.25 -11.22
CA ILE A 57 9.03 15.11 -10.62
C ILE A 57 10.47 15.53 -10.43
N ASN A 58 10.97 15.40 -9.21
CA ASN A 58 12.39 15.45 -8.95
C ASN A 58 13.02 14.11 -9.35
N THR A 59 13.90 14.15 -10.31
CA THR A 59 14.74 13.00 -10.68
C THR A 59 15.97 12.95 -9.76
N HIS A 60 16.58 11.79 -9.62
CA HIS A 60 17.76 11.58 -8.78
C HIS A 60 17.53 11.72 -7.26
N ILE A 61 16.32 11.46 -6.79
CA ILE A 61 16.03 11.35 -5.37
C ILE A 61 16.02 9.87 -4.96
N ALA A 62 16.68 9.55 -3.87
CA ALA A 62 16.66 8.22 -3.29
C ALA A 62 15.25 7.86 -2.79
N HIS A 63 14.77 6.69 -3.15
CA HIS A 63 13.51 6.12 -2.66
C HIS A 63 13.75 4.84 -1.89
N CYS A 64 13.24 4.75 -0.66
CA CYS A 64 13.34 3.53 0.14
C CYS A 64 12.38 2.43 -0.31
N SER A 65 11.39 2.77 -1.14
CA SER A 65 10.34 1.87 -1.63
C SER A 65 9.56 1.15 -0.53
N SER A 66 9.53 1.70 0.68
CA SER A 66 8.80 1.13 1.80
C SER A 66 7.35 1.60 1.79
N VAL A 67 6.43 0.64 1.63
CA VAL A 67 4.98 0.90 1.67
C VAL A 67 4.50 1.19 3.09
N TRP A 68 5.14 0.59 4.10
CA TRP A 68 4.67 0.64 5.48
C TRP A 68 5.35 1.72 6.34
N LEU A 69 6.59 2.05 6.02
CA LEU A 69 7.42 2.90 6.89
C LEU A 69 7.69 4.28 6.32
N CYS A 70 7.42 4.53 5.06
CA CYS A 70 7.69 5.81 4.43
C CYS A 70 6.42 6.41 3.81
N PRO A 71 5.87 7.49 4.34
CA PRO A 71 4.64 8.08 3.81
C PRO A 71 4.79 8.56 2.36
N VAL A 72 5.98 9.03 1.96
CA VAL A 72 6.24 9.46 0.58
C VAL A 72 6.22 8.28 -0.38
N CYS A 73 7.03 7.25 -0.12
CA CYS A 73 7.08 6.06 -0.99
C CYS A 73 5.76 5.29 -0.95
N SER A 74 5.11 5.22 0.21
CA SER A 74 3.79 4.61 0.36
C SER A 74 2.77 5.26 -0.57
N SER A 75 2.68 6.59 -0.56
CA SER A 75 1.73 7.33 -1.40
C SER A 75 1.98 7.10 -2.90
N ILE A 76 3.24 7.17 -3.34
CA ILE A 76 3.61 6.94 -4.74
C ILE A 76 3.24 5.51 -5.18
N ILE A 77 3.60 4.51 -4.35
CA ILE A 77 3.35 3.11 -4.67
C ILE A 77 1.85 2.80 -4.65
N GLN A 78 1.11 3.34 -3.68
CA GLN A 78 -0.33 3.12 -3.59
C GLN A 78 -1.07 3.75 -4.77
N SER A 79 -0.71 4.96 -5.19
CA SER A 79 -1.30 5.58 -6.37
C SER A 79 -1.07 4.72 -7.62
N LYS A 80 0.17 4.27 -7.84
CA LYS A 80 0.48 3.40 -8.98
C LYS A 80 -0.28 2.07 -8.94
N ARG A 81 -0.40 1.45 -7.75
CA ARG A 81 -1.18 0.22 -7.59
C ARG A 81 -2.67 0.43 -7.82
N ALA A 82 -3.21 1.58 -7.41
CA ALA A 82 -4.61 1.92 -7.68
C ALA A 82 -4.87 2.04 -9.19
N ASP A 83 -3.96 2.69 -9.93
CA ASP A 83 -4.04 2.76 -11.40
C ASP A 83 -3.97 1.37 -12.04
N ASP A 84 -3.11 0.48 -11.55
CA ASP A 84 -3.00 -0.88 -12.08
C ASP A 84 -4.25 -1.72 -11.79
N VAL A 85 -4.85 -1.56 -10.60
CA VAL A 85 -6.13 -2.20 -10.24
C VAL A 85 -7.25 -1.67 -11.12
N GLN A 86 -7.32 -0.35 -11.36
CA GLN A 86 -8.33 0.25 -12.23
C GLN A 86 -8.24 -0.32 -13.65
N LYS A 87 -7.04 -0.40 -14.22
CA LYS A 87 -6.83 -1.00 -15.55
C LYS A 87 -7.31 -2.46 -15.62
N ALA A 88 -7.09 -3.24 -14.55
CA ALA A 88 -7.55 -4.61 -14.50
C ALA A 88 -9.09 -4.70 -14.46
N ILE A 89 -9.74 -3.78 -13.75
CA ILE A 89 -11.21 -3.68 -13.70
C ILE A 89 -11.77 -3.25 -15.06
N ASP A 90 -11.16 -2.23 -15.68
CA ASP A 90 -11.57 -1.74 -16.99
C ASP A 90 -11.45 -2.85 -18.04
N TRP A 91 -10.30 -3.55 -18.05
CA TRP A 91 -10.10 -4.69 -18.93
C TRP A 91 -11.15 -5.79 -18.71
N ALA A 92 -11.49 -6.11 -17.46
CA ALA A 92 -12.50 -7.11 -17.15
C ALA A 92 -13.88 -6.71 -17.69
N ASN A 93 -14.27 -5.44 -17.49
CA ASN A 93 -15.53 -4.92 -18.00
C ASN A 93 -15.59 -4.93 -19.55
N ASP A 94 -14.48 -4.55 -20.21
CA ASP A 94 -14.37 -4.53 -21.68
C ASP A 94 -14.43 -5.94 -22.30
N ASN A 95 -14.15 -6.97 -21.49
CA ASN A 95 -14.18 -8.38 -21.92
C ASN A 95 -15.34 -9.19 -21.30
N ASP A 96 -16.41 -8.52 -20.87
CA ASP A 96 -17.62 -9.12 -20.31
C ASP A 96 -17.43 -9.98 -19.04
N TYR A 97 -16.30 -9.81 -18.33
CA TYR A 97 -16.11 -10.45 -17.03
C TYR A 97 -16.91 -9.72 -15.94
N LYS A 98 -17.33 -10.47 -14.93
CA LYS A 98 -17.99 -9.91 -13.75
C LYS A 98 -16.96 -9.60 -12.69
N VAL A 99 -17.03 -8.37 -12.15
CA VAL A 99 -16.13 -7.91 -11.09
C VAL A 99 -16.90 -7.84 -9.78
N ALA A 100 -16.34 -8.41 -8.72
CA ALA A 100 -16.91 -8.34 -7.39
C ALA A 100 -15.81 -8.04 -6.34
N MET A 101 -16.09 -7.14 -5.40
CA MET A 101 -15.22 -6.88 -4.27
C MET A 101 -15.76 -7.57 -3.02
N VAL A 102 -14.91 -8.35 -2.36
CA VAL A 102 -15.21 -9.03 -1.10
C VAL A 102 -14.26 -8.56 -0.02
N THR A 103 -14.83 -8.11 1.10
CA THR A 103 -14.03 -7.73 2.28
C THR A 103 -14.07 -8.86 3.31
N TYR A 104 -12.90 -9.37 3.66
CA TYR A 104 -12.73 -10.38 4.70
C TYR A 104 -12.29 -9.70 5.98
N THR A 105 -13.05 -9.92 7.02
CA THR A 105 -12.74 -9.49 8.37
C THR A 105 -12.99 -10.63 9.36
N SER A 106 -12.50 -10.49 10.59
CA SER A 106 -12.75 -11.43 11.69
C SER A 106 -13.10 -10.64 12.94
N SER A 107 -13.90 -11.22 13.80
CA SER A 107 -14.15 -10.67 15.13
C SER A 107 -12.84 -10.57 15.91
N HIS A 108 -12.64 -9.45 16.61
CA HIS A 108 -11.46 -9.16 17.38
C HIS A 108 -11.83 -8.39 18.65
N ASN A 109 -10.89 -8.28 19.57
CA ASN A 109 -11.01 -7.44 20.76
C ASN A 109 -9.67 -6.75 21.07
N VAL A 110 -9.70 -5.79 21.98
CA VAL A 110 -8.53 -4.98 22.35
C VAL A 110 -7.34 -5.78 22.89
N LYS A 111 -7.57 -6.97 23.43
CA LYS A 111 -6.53 -7.84 24.00
C LYS A 111 -5.85 -8.73 22.96
N MET A 112 -6.46 -8.86 21.77
CA MET A 112 -5.92 -9.71 20.71
C MET A 112 -4.73 -9.03 20.04
N SER A 113 -3.60 -9.75 19.96
CA SER A 113 -2.42 -9.25 19.25
C SER A 113 -2.65 -9.20 17.74
N LEU A 114 -1.92 -8.32 17.03
CA LEU A 114 -1.96 -8.26 15.57
C LEU A 114 -1.54 -9.58 14.92
N VAL A 115 -0.61 -10.31 15.54
CA VAL A 115 -0.13 -11.60 15.04
C VAL A 115 -1.23 -12.65 15.14
N GLU A 116 -1.86 -12.79 16.30
CA GLU A 116 -2.96 -13.72 16.51
C GLU A 116 -4.13 -13.45 15.59
N PHE A 117 -4.56 -12.18 15.51
CA PHE A 117 -5.61 -11.76 14.60
C PHE A 117 -5.25 -12.05 13.14
N GLY A 118 -4.00 -11.75 12.76
CA GLY A 118 -3.47 -12.01 11.43
C GLY A 118 -3.50 -13.48 11.03
N GLN A 119 -3.10 -14.37 11.94
CA GLN A 119 -3.13 -15.82 11.71
C GLN A 119 -4.57 -16.36 11.56
N ARG A 120 -5.49 -15.86 12.38
CA ARG A 120 -6.90 -16.24 12.35
C ARG A 120 -7.56 -15.85 11.02
N LEU A 121 -7.35 -14.59 10.60
CA LEU A 121 -7.86 -14.10 9.34
C LEU A 121 -7.23 -14.82 8.13
N GLN A 122 -5.93 -15.15 8.22
CA GLN A 122 -5.23 -15.87 7.16
C GLN A 122 -5.81 -17.28 6.96
N LYS A 123 -6.07 -18.02 8.04
CA LYS A 123 -6.71 -19.34 7.95
C LYS A 123 -8.09 -19.28 7.28
N ALA A 124 -8.93 -18.31 7.67
CA ALA A 124 -10.24 -18.12 7.06
C ALA A 124 -10.13 -17.80 5.56
N TYR A 125 -9.19 -16.92 5.19
CA TYR A 125 -8.90 -16.59 3.81
C TYR A 125 -8.44 -17.81 2.99
N GLU A 126 -7.55 -18.64 3.52
CA GLU A 126 -7.06 -19.87 2.87
C GLU A 126 -8.17 -20.88 2.60
N MET A 127 -9.08 -21.05 3.56
CA MET A 127 -10.26 -21.92 3.40
C MET A 127 -11.14 -21.44 2.25
N MET A 128 -11.40 -20.15 2.18
CA MET A 128 -12.17 -19.56 1.10
C MET A 128 -11.47 -19.70 -0.25
N MET A 129 -10.18 -19.39 -0.32
CA MET A 129 -9.40 -19.53 -1.56
C MET A 129 -9.33 -20.99 -2.04
N LYS A 130 -9.35 -21.96 -1.12
CA LYS A 130 -9.47 -23.36 -1.48
C LYS A 130 -10.78 -23.65 -2.23
N ASN A 131 -11.89 -23.07 -1.79
CA ASN A 131 -13.18 -23.21 -2.44
C ASN A 131 -13.22 -22.52 -3.82
N ILE A 132 -12.67 -21.30 -3.91
CA ILE A 132 -12.53 -20.60 -5.20
C ILE A 132 -11.68 -21.41 -6.18
N ARG A 133 -10.54 -21.96 -5.74
CA ARG A 133 -9.70 -22.82 -6.60
C ARG A 133 -10.41 -24.07 -7.09
N LYS A 134 -11.30 -24.66 -6.30
CA LYS A 134 -12.15 -25.77 -6.76
C LYS A 134 -13.10 -25.32 -7.85
N SER A 135 -13.68 -24.14 -7.71
CA SER A 135 -14.58 -23.55 -8.71
C SER A 135 -13.85 -23.16 -10.01
N ARG A 136 -12.56 -22.80 -9.95
CA ARG A 136 -11.73 -22.50 -11.14
C ARG A 136 -11.62 -23.65 -12.14
N LYS A 137 -11.83 -24.87 -11.71
CA LYS A 137 -11.92 -26.01 -12.65
C LYS A 137 -13.10 -25.88 -13.63
N LYS A 138 -14.11 -25.09 -13.26
CA LYS A 138 -15.32 -24.84 -14.06
C LYS A 138 -15.34 -23.44 -14.67
N TYR A 139 -14.71 -22.44 -14.00
CA TYR A 139 -14.71 -21.04 -14.39
C TYR A 139 -13.32 -20.46 -14.31
N GLU A 140 -12.99 -19.54 -15.20
CA GLU A 140 -11.79 -18.71 -15.08
C GLU A 140 -12.06 -17.63 -14.03
N ILE A 141 -11.30 -17.65 -12.93
CA ILE A 141 -11.40 -16.67 -11.85
C ILE A 141 -10.04 -16.13 -11.55
N GLY A 142 -9.84 -14.83 -11.78
CA GLY A 142 -8.72 -14.04 -11.32
C GLY A 142 -9.01 -13.39 -9.97
N TYR A 143 -7.98 -12.93 -9.26
CA TYR A 143 -8.17 -12.13 -8.06
C TYR A 143 -7.01 -11.17 -7.78
N ILE A 144 -7.34 -10.03 -7.20
CA ILE A 144 -6.39 -9.05 -6.67
C ILE A 144 -6.66 -8.92 -5.17
N LYS A 145 -5.62 -9.04 -4.32
CA LYS A 145 -5.75 -8.93 -2.87
C LYS A 145 -5.04 -7.70 -2.33
N GLY A 146 -5.78 -6.84 -1.65
CA GLY A 146 -5.28 -5.77 -0.80
C GLY A 146 -5.32 -6.17 0.68
N VAL A 147 -4.41 -5.60 1.48
CA VAL A 147 -4.33 -5.79 2.92
C VAL A 147 -4.36 -4.44 3.60
N GLU A 148 -5.26 -4.27 4.54
CA GLU A 148 -5.39 -3.06 5.35
C GLU A 148 -5.23 -3.40 6.83
N PHE A 149 -4.61 -2.48 7.58
CA PHE A 149 -4.48 -2.54 9.04
C PHE A 149 -4.95 -1.23 9.64
N THR A 150 -5.80 -1.33 10.64
CA THR A 150 -6.20 -0.20 11.47
C THR A 150 -6.02 -0.55 12.94
N HIS A 151 -5.88 0.46 13.78
CA HIS A 151 -5.81 0.31 15.23
C HIS A 151 -6.61 1.40 15.91
N SER A 152 -7.36 1.02 16.94
CA SER A 152 -8.02 1.97 17.82
C SER A 152 -7.85 1.58 19.29
N TYR A 153 -7.88 2.57 20.20
CA TYR A 153 -7.80 2.30 21.64
C TYR A 153 -8.94 1.44 22.17
N ARG A 154 -10.14 1.55 21.58
CA ARG A 154 -11.31 0.80 22.02
C ARG A 154 -11.32 -0.64 21.50
N ASN A 155 -10.92 -0.85 20.25
CA ASN A 155 -11.12 -2.12 19.57
C ASN A 155 -9.82 -2.88 19.32
N GLY A 156 -8.65 -2.24 19.55
CA GLY A 156 -7.36 -2.85 19.26
C GLY A 156 -7.03 -2.90 17.77
N TRP A 157 -6.27 -3.90 17.37
CA TRP A 157 -5.87 -4.12 16.00
C TRP A 157 -7.00 -4.69 15.17
N HIS A 158 -7.17 -4.14 13.97
CA HIS A 158 -8.11 -4.63 12.98
C HIS A 158 -7.41 -4.76 11.62
N LYS A 159 -7.52 -5.93 11.02
CA LYS A 159 -6.93 -6.27 9.73
C LYS A 159 -8.03 -6.72 8.79
N HIS A 160 -8.01 -6.21 7.57
CA HIS A 160 -8.93 -6.61 6.51
C HIS A 160 -8.16 -7.15 5.31
N TYR A 161 -8.80 -8.05 4.58
CA TYR A 161 -8.45 -8.33 3.20
C TYR A 161 -9.56 -7.82 2.30
N HIS A 162 -9.20 -6.97 1.35
CA HIS A 162 -10.04 -6.59 0.24
C HIS A 162 -9.63 -7.43 -0.96
N VAL A 163 -10.55 -8.21 -1.49
CA VAL A 163 -10.28 -9.11 -2.62
C VAL A 163 -11.22 -8.75 -3.74
N ILE A 164 -10.65 -8.34 -4.87
CA ILE A 164 -11.37 -8.17 -6.12
C ILE A 164 -11.31 -9.50 -6.85
N LEU A 165 -12.45 -10.04 -7.19
CA LEU A 165 -12.63 -11.23 -8.01
C LEU A 165 -13.02 -10.79 -9.41
N ILE A 166 -12.41 -11.40 -10.42
CA ILE A 166 -12.67 -11.17 -11.85
C ILE A 166 -12.93 -12.50 -12.51
#